data_9dd90847d9aaeac884cd851fa16ca46b
#
_entry.id   9dd90847d9aaeac884cd851fa16ca46b
#
_cell.length_a   1.000
_cell.length_b   1.000
_cell.length_c   1.000
_cell.angle_alpha   90.00
_cell.angle_beta   90.00
_cell.angle_gamma   90.00
#
_symmetry.space_group_name_H-M   'P 1'
#
loop_
_entity.id
_entity.type
_entity.pdbx_description
1 polymer ?
#
loop_
_entity_poly.entity_id
_entity_poly.type
_entity_poly.pdbx_seq_one_letter_code
_entity_poly.pdbx_strand_id
1 'polypeptide(L)'
;MRPLCRLLGISAQGYYKHDYASNEADILSASIVLYCLYVRQKERLPKAGCRELYTLCREYFREKFTIGRDRFYNVLRSNSLMLRRTRYRPRTTDSRHGYRLYRDLVNTSPKYTPAGNGRLVVADIT
;
A
#
# COMPACT_ATOMS: atom_id res chain seq x y z
N MET A 1 -20.70 -37.95 6.29
CA MET A 1 -19.35 -37.53 5.87
C MET A 1 -18.39 -38.67 5.51
N ARG A 2 -18.30 -39.79 6.29
CA ARG A 2 -17.41 -40.94 5.96
C ARG A 2 -17.58 -41.53 4.54
N PRO A 3 -18.78 -41.71 3.99
CA PRO A 3 -18.94 -42.25 2.62
C PRO A 3 -18.43 -41.28 1.56
N LEU A 4 -18.59 -39.97 1.76
CA LEU A 4 -18.12 -38.92 0.85
C LEU A 4 -16.59 -38.84 0.82
N CYS A 5 -15.93 -38.97 1.98
CA CYS A 5 -14.48 -39.01 2.05
C CYS A 5 -13.89 -40.21 1.29
N ARG A 6 -14.54 -41.37 1.35
CA ARG A 6 -14.14 -42.57 0.57
C ARG A 6 -14.24 -42.33 -0.93
N LEU A 7 -15.31 -41.68 -1.37
CA LEU A 7 -15.53 -41.35 -2.79
C LEU A 7 -14.47 -40.38 -3.34
N LEU A 8 -14.02 -39.44 -2.50
CA LEU A 8 -13.02 -38.45 -2.84
C LEU A 8 -11.58 -38.90 -2.59
N GLY A 9 -11.36 -40.11 -2.07
CA GLY A 9 -10.02 -40.65 -1.78
C GLY A 9 -9.29 -39.94 -0.63
N ILE A 10 -10.00 -39.22 0.24
CA ILE A 10 -9.44 -38.52 1.39
C ILE A 10 -9.80 -39.22 2.71
N SER A 11 -8.92 -39.17 3.70
CA SER A 11 -9.24 -39.68 5.01
C SER A 11 -10.19 -38.76 5.77
N ALA A 12 -11.15 -39.33 6.53
CA ALA A 12 -12.05 -38.55 7.36
C ALA A 12 -11.26 -37.69 8.39
N GLN A 13 -10.17 -38.21 8.92
CA GLN A 13 -9.29 -37.51 9.84
C GLN A 13 -8.60 -36.31 9.17
N GLY A 14 -8.13 -36.46 7.92
CA GLY A 14 -7.54 -35.38 7.14
C GLY A 14 -8.53 -34.27 6.86
N TYR A 15 -9.79 -34.64 6.54
CA TYR A 15 -10.87 -33.69 6.32
C TYR A 15 -11.13 -32.83 7.57
N TYR A 16 -11.37 -33.45 8.73
CA TYR A 16 -11.65 -32.71 9.95
C TYR A 16 -10.45 -31.88 10.43
N LYS A 17 -9.22 -32.39 10.30
CA LYS A 17 -8.02 -31.64 10.65
C LYS A 17 -7.89 -30.36 9.79
N HIS A 18 -8.20 -30.45 8.52
CA HIS A 18 -8.20 -29.29 7.61
C HIS A 18 -9.29 -28.29 7.99
N ASP A 19 -10.51 -28.76 8.30
CA ASP A 19 -11.64 -27.93 8.69
C ASP A 19 -11.35 -27.13 9.97
N TYR A 20 -10.82 -27.77 11.01
CA TYR A 20 -10.39 -27.09 12.24
C TYR A 20 -9.30 -26.04 11.98
N ALA A 21 -8.27 -26.39 11.22
CA ALA A 21 -7.18 -25.45 10.90
C ALA A 21 -7.66 -24.26 10.06
N SER A 22 -8.62 -24.46 9.16
CA SER A 22 -9.25 -23.38 8.38
C SER A 22 -10.04 -22.45 9.28
N ASN A 23 -10.87 -22.98 10.18
CA ASN A 23 -11.68 -22.19 11.11
C ASN A 23 -10.81 -21.33 12.05
N GLU A 24 -9.74 -21.89 12.61
CA GLU A 24 -8.81 -21.11 13.44
C GLU A 24 -8.12 -19.98 12.66
N ALA A 25 -7.71 -20.24 11.41
CA ALA A 25 -7.11 -19.23 10.56
C ALA A 25 -8.10 -18.11 10.20
N ASP A 26 -9.37 -18.44 9.99
CA ASP A 26 -10.42 -17.49 9.69
C ASP A 26 -10.76 -16.62 10.91
N ILE A 27 -10.85 -17.20 12.10
CA ILE A 27 -11.04 -16.47 13.36
C ILE A 27 -9.89 -15.49 13.60
N LEU A 28 -8.64 -15.93 13.40
CA LEU A 28 -7.47 -15.06 13.55
C LEU A 28 -7.49 -13.92 12.52
N SER A 29 -7.86 -14.22 11.27
CA SER A 29 -7.97 -13.22 10.22
C SER A 29 -9.03 -12.16 10.53
N ALA A 30 -10.20 -12.57 11.03
CA ALA A 30 -11.26 -11.67 11.47
C ALA A 30 -10.82 -10.80 12.66
N SER A 31 -10.12 -11.39 13.64
CA SER A 31 -9.59 -10.66 14.80
C SER A 31 -8.56 -9.60 14.40
N ILE A 32 -7.69 -9.90 13.43
CA ILE A 32 -6.73 -8.95 12.87
C ILE A 32 -7.45 -7.78 12.18
N VAL A 33 -8.47 -8.06 11.38
CA VAL A 33 -9.26 -7.01 10.70
C VAL A 33 -9.90 -6.07 11.72
N LEU A 34 -10.54 -6.62 12.74
CA LEU A 34 -11.16 -5.82 13.82
C LEU A 34 -10.13 -4.96 14.55
N TYR A 35 -8.98 -5.52 14.88
CA TYR A 35 -7.91 -4.77 15.54
C TYR A 35 -7.37 -3.65 14.65
N CYS A 36 -7.13 -3.90 13.37
CA CYS A 36 -6.69 -2.87 12.42
C CYS A 36 -7.70 -1.72 12.28
N LEU A 37 -9.00 -2.04 12.27
CA LEU A 37 -10.05 -1.03 12.28
C LEU A 37 -10.05 -0.23 13.59
N TYR A 38 -9.89 -0.90 14.72
CA TYR A 38 -9.78 -0.26 16.02
C TYR A 38 -8.61 0.73 16.08
N VAL A 39 -7.41 0.33 15.66
CA VAL A 39 -6.22 1.18 15.61
C VAL A 39 -6.47 2.43 14.77
N ARG A 40 -7.08 2.28 13.60
CA ARG A 40 -7.35 3.42 12.71
C ARG A 40 -8.41 4.38 13.25
N GLN A 41 -9.41 3.88 13.95
CA GLN A 41 -10.53 4.67 14.46
C GLN A 41 -10.26 5.26 15.84
N LYS A 42 -9.76 4.46 16.78
CA LYS A 42 -9.63 4.84 18.19
C LYS A 42 -8.25 5.41 18.53
N GLU A 43 -7.18 4.83 18.01
CA GLU A 43 -5.81 5.30 18.31
C GLU A 43 -5.38 6.50 17.46
N ARG A 44 -6.31 7.08 16.70
CA ARG A 44 -6.08 8.25 15.84
C ARG A 44 -4.96 8.06 14.80
N LEU A 45 -4.77 6.83 14.34
CA LEU A 45 -3.83 6.50 13.28
C LEU A 45 -4.53 6.14 11.96
N PRO A 46 -5.36 7.04 11.40
CA PRO A 46 -6.18 6.73 10.21
C PRO A 46 -5.36 6.40 8.97
N LYS A 47 -4.11 6.85 8.94
CA LYS A 47 -3.16 6.62 7.84
C LYS A 47 -2.11 5.55 8.17
N ALA A 48 -2.31 4.75 9.21
CA ALA A 48 -1.40 3.65 9.53
C ALA A 48 -1.23 2.71 8.34
N GLY A 49 0.01 2.54 7.89
CA GLY A 49 0.38 1.70 6.76
C GLY A 49 0.36 0.21 7.12
N CYS A 50 0.38 -0.67 6.11
CA CYS A 50 0.35 -2.12 6.36
C CYS A 50 1.53 -2.61 7.19
N ARG A 51 2.71 -2.00 7.05
CA ARG A 51 3.91 -2.36 7.82
C ARG A 51 3.75 -2.00 9.30
N GLU A 52 3.24 -0.84 9.58
CA GLU A 52 2.95 -0.36 10.93
C GLU A 52 1.87 -1.21 11.60
N LEU A 53 0.76 -1.46 10.90
CA LEU A 53 -0.30 -2.34 11.38
C LEU A 53 0.21 -3.77 11.67
N TYR A 54 1.13 -4.29 10.85
CA TYR A 54 1.75 -5.59 11.09
C TYR A 54 2.52 -5.63 12.41
N THR A 55 3.32 -4.59 12.70
CA THR A 55 4.08 -4.49 13.95
C THR A 55 3.14 -4.39 15.16
N LEU A 56 2.12 -3.53 15.08
CA LEU A 56 1.12 -3.37 16.15
C LEU A 56 0.33 -4.67 16.40
N CYS A 57 -0.09 -5.37 15.34
CA CYS A 57 -0.75 -6.66 15.48
C CYS A 57 0.16 -7.70 16.14
N ARG A 58 1.44 -7.75 15.77
CA ARG A 58 2.41 -8.67 16.36
C ARG A 58 2.62 -8.39 17.85
N GLU A 59 2.66 -7.15 18.26
CA GLU A 59 2.77 -6.74 19.66
C GLU A 59 1.51 -7.08 20.46
N TYR A 60 0.33 -6.85 19.88
CA TYR A 60 -0.94 -7.09 20.53
C TYR A 60 -1.26 -8.58 20.71
N PHE A 61 -1.15 -9.36 19.63
CA PHE A 61 -1.50 -10.79 19.65
C PHE A 61 -0.38 -11.69 20.17
N ARG A 62 0.86 -11.21 20.19
CA ARG A 62 2.06 -11.94 20.68
C ARG A 62 2.14 -13.37 20.12
N GLU A 63 2.10 -14.38 20.99
CA GLU A 63 2.22 -15.81 20.61
C GLU A 63 1.08 -16.31 19.71
N LYS A 64 -0.09 -15.69 19.77
CA LYS A 64 -1.23 -16.04 18.92
C LYS A 64 -1.08 -15.52 17.48
N PHE A 65 -0.09 -14.66 17.24
CA PHE A 65 0.15 -14.11 15.91
C PHE A 65 1.03 -15.04 15.08
N THR A 66 0.43 -16.05 14.48
CA THR A 66 1.11 -17.07 13.66
C THR A 66 1.21 -16.74 12.19
N ILE A 67 0.70 -15.57 11.77
CA ILE A 67 0.62 -15.16 10.35
C ILE A 67 1.90 -14.46 9.92
N GLY A 68 2.48 -14.93 8.81
CA GLY A 68 3.56 -14.23 8.11
C GLY A 68 3.10 -12.94 7.43
N ARG A 69 4.06 -12.05 7.14
CA ARG A 69 3.82 -10.74 6.54
C ARG A 69 2.97 -10.77 5.26
N ASP A 70 3.25 -11.70 4.35
CA ASP A 70 2.58 -11.74 3.06
C ASP A 70 1.11 -12.19 3.19
N ARG A 71 0.85 -13.15 4.07
CA ARG A 71 -0.53 -13.56 4.39
C ARG A 71 -1.29 -12.43 5.08
N PHE A 72 -0.66 -11.69 6.00
CA PHE A 72 -1.24 -10.51 6.63
C PHE A 72 -1.64 -9.46 5.58
N TYR A 73 -0.77 -9.16 4.62
CA TYR A 73 -1.08 -8.20 3.55
C TYR A 73 -2.22 -8.68 2.66
N ASN A 74 -2.33 -9.99 2.41
CA ASN A 74 -3.46 -10.54 1.69
C ASN A 74 -4.77 -10.38 2.46
N VAL A 75 -4.78 -10.59 3.79
CA VAL A 75 -5.94 -10.34 4.64
C VAL A 75 -6.37 -8.88 4.59
N LEU A 76 -5.43 -7.93 4.66
CA LEU A 76 -5.76 -6.50 4.53
C LEU A 76 -6.28 -6.15 3.14
N ARG A 77 -5.74 -6.77 2.09
CA ARG A 77 -6.15 -6.53 0.71
C ARG A 77 -7.56 -7.04 0.44
N SER A 78 -7.88 -8.26 0.86
CA SER A 78 -9.22 -8.86 0.68
C SER A 78 -10.31 -8.08 1.43
N ASN A 79 -9.95 -7.43 2.55
CA ASN A 79 -10.86 -6.60 3.33
C ASN A 79 -10.81 -5.10 2.98
N SER A 80 -10.19 -4.73 1.86
CA SER A 80 -10.11 -3.33 1.38
C SER A 80 -9.45 -2.36 2.39
N LEU A 81 -8.60 -2.88 3.27
CA LEU A 81 -7.88 -2.09 4.29
C LEU A 81 -6.53 -1.54 3.80
N MET A 82 -6.20 -1.70 2.52
CA MET A 82 -5.00 -1.11 1.94
C MET A 82 -5.18 0.40 1.75
N LEU A 83 -4.19 1.18 2.17
CA LEU A 83 -4.18 2.60 1.88
C LEU A 83 -3.97 2.84 0.37
N ARG A 84 -4.81 3.65 -0.22
CA ARG A 84 -4.58 4.12 -1.59
C ARG A 84 -3.37 5.05 -1.60
N ARG A 85 -2.43 4.79 -2.50
CA ARG A 85 -1.34 5.74 -2.77
C ARG A 85 -1.95 7.01 -3.35
N THR A 86 -1.94 8.07 -2.58
CA THR A 86 -2.16 9.42 -3.11
C THR A 86 -0.98 9.74 -4.01
N ARG A 87 -1.21 9.88 -5.31
CA ARG A 87 -0.21 10.42 -6.24
C ARG A 87 -0.06 11.90 -5.92
N TYR A 88 0.71 12.20 -4.87
CA TYR A 88 1.14 13.56 -4.64
C TYR A 88 2.17 13.90 -5.72
N ARG A 89 1.80 14.79 -6.62
CA ARG A 89 2.75 15.44 -7.50
C ARG A 89 3.17 16.73 -6.80
N PRO A 90 4.36 16.78 -6.19
CA PRO A 90 4.81 18.03 -5.59
C PRO A 90 4.88 19.08 -6.70
N ARG A 91 4.23 20.19 -6.48
CA ARG A 91 4.36 21.35 -7.36
C ARG A 91 5.65 22.05 -6.93
N THR A 92 6.75 21.79 -7.63
CA THR A 92 8.08 22.30 -7.29
C THR A 92 8.29 23.75 -7.74
N THR A 93 7.50 24.19 -8.72
CA THR A 93 7.58 25.55 -9.25
C THR A 93 6.20 26.23 -9.22
N ASP A 94 6.15 27.44 -8.68
CA ASP A 94 5.00 28.31 -8.81
C ASP A 94 5.26 29.32 -9.95
N SER A 95 4.76 29.00 -11.13
CA SER A 95 4.87 29.87 -12.31
C SER A 95 3.88 31.05 -12.29
N ARG A 96 3.02 31.14 -11.25
CA ARG A 96 2.03 32.24 -11.09
C ARG A 96 2.48 33.26 -10.05
N HIS A 97 3.79 33.41 -9.84
CA HIS A 97 4.34 34.45 -8.96
C HIS A 97 4.24 35.82 -9.65
N GLY A 98 4.14 36.89 -8.87
CA GLY A 98 4.08 38.26 -9.34
C GLY A 98 5.41 38.84 -9.83
N TYR A 99 6.46 38.02 -9.91
CA TYR A 99 7.76 38.47 -10.41
C TYR A 99 7.75 38.61 -11.93
N ARG A 100 8.63 39.50 -12.44
CA ARG A 100 8.77 39.77 -13.86
C ARG A 100 9.12 38.49 -14.62
N LEU A 101 8.25 38.09 -15.57
CA LEU A 101 8.51 36.98 -16.46
C LEU A 101 9.28 37.46 -17.67
N TYR A 102 10.42 36.85 -17.92
CA TYR A 102 11.16 37.11 -19.16
C TYR A 102 10.56 36.29 -20.30
N ARG A 103 10.70 36.85 -21.52
CA ARG A 103 10.23 36.15 -22.72
C ARG A 103 10.99 34.84 -22.90
N ASP A 104 10.28 33.76 -23.22
CA ASP A 104 10.89 32.49 -23.61
C ASP A 104 11.60 32.67 -24.97
N LEU A 105 12.94 32.65 -24.93
CA LEU A 105 13.77 32.89 -26.12
C LEU A 105 13.88 31.64 -27.00
N VAL A 106 13.57 30.47 -26.47
CA VAL A 106 13.78 29.20 -27.19
C VAL A 106 12.52 28.75 -27.91
N ASN A 107 11.35 28.88 -27.27
CA ASN A 107 10.09 28.34 -27.78
C ASN A 107 9.16 29.38 -28.41
N THR A 108 9.53 30.66 -28.38
CA THR A 108 8.72 31.73 -29.03
C THR A 108 8.87 31.71 -30.56
N SER A 109 7.82 32.07 -31.27
CA SER A 109 7.87 32.21 -32.72
C SER A 109 8.24 33.68 -33.12
N PRO A 110 9.24 33.90 -33.98
CA PRO A 110 10.12 32.90 -34.58
C PRO A 110 11.09 32.27 -33.55
N LYS A 111 11.31 30.98 -33.68
CA LYS A 111 12.21 30.23 -32.79
C LYS A 111 13.63 30.79 -32.87
N TYR A 112 14.22 31.11 -31.72
CA TYR A 112 15.59 31.57 -31.66
C TYR A 112 16.56 30.45 -32.03
N THR A 113 17.37 30.67 -33.04
CA THR A 113 18.45 29.73 -33.42
C THR A 113 19.78 30.42 -33.16
N PRO A 114 20.61 29.95 -32.20
CA PRO A 114 21.88 30.58 -31.90
C PRO A 114 22.84 30.49 -33.08
N ALA A 115 23.45 31.61 -33.47
CA ALA A 115 24.36 31.70 -34.60
C ALA A 115 25.79 31.23 -34.30
N GLY A 116 26.06 30.70 -33.12
CA GLY A 116 27.39 30.23 -32.73
C GLY A 116 27.49 29.81 -31.25
N ASN A 117 28.61 29.24 -30.86
CA ASN A 117 28.86 28.83 -29.49
C ASN A 117 28.86 30.03 -28.53
N GLY A 118 28.29 29.88 -27.32
CA GLY A 118 28.20 30.94 -26.32
C GLY A 118 27.10 31.99 -26.55
N ARG A 119 26.29 31.84 -27.59
CA ARG A 119 25.15 32.77 -27.87
C ARG A 119 23.90 32.45 -27.05
N LEU A 120 23.80 31.22 -26.54
CA LEU A 120 22.76 30.80 -25.61
C LEU A 120 23.38 30.06 -24.46
N VAL A 121 23.19 30.56 -23.23
CA VAL A 121 23.63 29.93 -22.00
C VAL A 121 22.39 29.56 -21.20
N VAL A 122 22.27 28.31 -20.80
CA VAL A 122 21.19 27.80 -19.96
C VAL A 122 21.79 27.42 -18.62
N ALA A 123 21.21 27.93 -17.52
CA ALA A 123 21.59 27.55 -16.16
C ALA A 123 20.42 26.83 -15.48
N ASP A 124 20.72 25.71 -14.85
CA ASP A 124 19.77 24.96 -14.01
C ASP A 124 20.36 24.79 -12.62
N ILE A 125 19.51 24.88 -11.61
CA ILE A 125 19.89 24.64 -10.21
C ILE A 125 19.33 23.28 -9.82
N THR A 126 20.19 22.28 -9.70
CA THR A 126 19.85 20.93 -9.22
C THR A 126 19.93 20.83 -7.71
#